data_30022c0aa879a50d4ae2c0b23611da47
#
_entry.id   30022c0aa879a50d4ae2c0b23611da47
#
_cell.length_a   1.000
_cell.length_b   1.000
_cell.length_c   1.000
_cell.angle_alpha   90.00
_cell.angle_beta   90.00
_cell.angle_gamma   90.00
#
_symmetry.space_group_name_H-M   'P 1'
#
loop_
_entity.id
_entity.type
_entity.pdbx_description
1 polymer ?
#
loop_
_entity_poly.entity_id
_entity_poly.type
_entity_poly.pdbx_seq_one_letter_code
_entity_poly.pdbx_strand_id
1 'polypeptide(L)'
;MVKAKKKSKAKAKVRKVVKRPKFMYKASDMQDAMDSVRGAADGIRMSCKAAAKKFKVPRSTLQRKLKDSGSAEDRKVGPEAVLGRTNEETLVQWALHLSAMGFPATKTQLLDSVAHLVRYGKINVPFKNDRPGRKWYASFLKRHPILAERTSQNLTRSRANVTKEDLIQWSVKVETYLKRKDLFNILKDPTRVFNADEFALFLSPKPGCVLAKKGDKNVYSVVNGDEKENLTVMMGGNASGALLPPLVVFQYQRVPDSIANSVPDDWVIGRSESGWMTCPVFYEYIANSVVPWLETNKIKRPVLFFLDGHASHLSLYASELCTENGIELIALHPNSTHLTQPMDVAVFHALKDVWKESVIEWRLENSGKELKKIISVRSLNEL
;
A
#
# COMPACT_ATOMS: atom_id res chain seq x y z
N MET A 1 49.32 60.22 6.59
CA MET A 1 49.98 58.92 6.59
C MET A 1 49.55 58.14 7.83
N VAL A 2 48.63 57.19 7.67
CA VAL A 2 48.16 56.31 8.75
C VAL A 2 48.40 54.87 8.32
N LYS A 3 49.29 54.17 9.01
CA LYS A 3 49.69 52.78 8.75
C LYS A 3 48.62 51.81 9.15
N ALA A 4 48.08 51.04 8.20
CA ALA A 4 47.15 49.93 8.42
C ALA A 4 47.91 48.70 8.95
N LYS A 5 47.50 48.21 10.13
CA LYS A 5 47.96 46.94 10.73
C LYS A 5 47.26 45.78 10.08
N LYS A 6 47.97 44.92 9.34
CA LYS A 6 47.50 43.61 8.89
C LYS A 6 47.32 42.64 10.04
N LYS A 7 46.08 42.22 10.32
CA LYS A 7 45.80 41.10 11.22
C LYS A 7 45.97 39.79 10.46
N SER A 8 46.88 38.95 10.87
CA SER A 8 47.09 37.59 10.39
C SER A 8 45.93 36.70 10.87
N LYS A 9 45.16 36.11 9.96
CA LYS A 9 44.18 35.07 10.27
C LYS A 9 44.90 33.75 10.49
N ALA A 10 44.92 33.25 11.74
CA ALA A 10 45.34 31.90 12.05
C ALA A 10 44.35 30.89 11.46
N LYS A 11 44.83 30.01 10.60
CA LYS A 11 44.06 28.89 10.02
C LYS A 11 43.84 27.85 11.14
N ALA A 12 42.62 27.71 11.60
CA ALA A 12 42.20 26.62 12.48
C ALA A 12 42.37 25.27 11.75
N LYS A 13 43.26 24.41 12.25
CA LYS A 13 43.40 23.01 11.78
C LYS A 13 42.12 22.25 12.11
N VAL A 14 41.30 21.92 11.10
CA VAL A 14 40.19 20.99 11.21
C VAL A 14 40.78 19.61 11.49
N ARG A 15 40.67 19.14 12.72
CA ARG A 15 40.96 17.74 13.07
C ARG A 15 39.97 16.83 12.34
N LYS A 16 40.45 16.10 11.34
CA LYS A 16 39.70 15.00 10.75
C LYS A 16 39.40 13.96 11.84
N VAL A 17 38.15 13.87 12.25
CA VAL A 17 37.68 12.79 13.13
C VAL A 17 37.70 11.50 12.30
N VAL A 18 38.75 10.70 12.51
CA VAL A 18 38.84 9.35 11.96
C VAL A 18 37.73 8.51 12.63
N LYS A 19 36.66 8.24 11.93
CA LYS A 19 35.63 7.31 12.42
C LYS A 19 36.27 5.93 12.55
N ARG A 20 36.50 5.48 13.78
CA ARG A 20 36.92 4.10 14.06
C ARG A 20 35.84 3.16 13.56
N PRO A 21 36.18 2.06 12.83
CA PRO A 21 35.20 1.08 12.39
C PRO A 21 34.46 0.52 13.60
N LYS A 22 33.11 0.55 13.58
CA LYS A 22 32.30 -0.10 14.61
C LYS A 22 32.53 -1.61 14.49
N PHE A 23 33.12 -2.20 15.52
CA PHE A 23 33.18 -3.65 15.64
C PHE A 23 31.75 -4.15 15.82
N MET A 24 31.21 -4.82 14.78
CA MET A 24 29.88 -5.44 14.83
C MET A 24 30.04 -6.88 15.33
N TYR A 25 29.51 -7.19 16.48
CA TYR A 25 29.40 -8.54 17.05
C TYR A 25 27.96 -8.78 17.48
N LYS A 26 27.48 -10.02 17.49
CA LYS A 26 26.15 -10.38 17.95
C LYS A 26 26.11 -10.39 19.49
N ALA A 27 24.97 -10.12 20.08
CA ALA A 27 24.79 -10.16 21.54
C ALA A 27 25.04 -11.58 22.09
N SER A 28 24.68 -12.62 21.33
CA SER A 28 25.01 -14.03 21.62
C SER A 28 26.50 -14.27 21.75
N ASP A 29 27.33 -13.79 20.79
CA ASP A 29 28.77 -13.98 20.81
C ASP A 29 29.42 -13.34 22.04
N MET A 30 28.85 -12.21 22.49
CA MET A 30 29.31 -11.53 23.71
C MET A 30 28.90 -12.30 24.96
N GLN A 31 27.69 -12.88 24.99
CA GLN A 31 27.25 -13.71 26.11
C GLN A 31 28.10 -14.96 26.23
N ASP A 32 28.32 -15.68 25.14
CA ASP A 32 29.16 -16.88 25.09
C ASP A 32 30.58 -16.59 25.54
N ALA A 33 31.13 -15.40 25.16
CA ALA A 33 32.44 -14.96 25.63
C ALA A 33 32.46 -14.68 27.13
N MET A 34 31.41 -14.09 27.70
CA MET A 34 31.30 -13.83 29.15
C MET A 34 31.17 -15.15 29.92
N ASP A 35 30.39 -16.09 29.46
CA ASP A 35 30.14 -17.38 30.11
C ASP A 35 31.37 -18.25 30.06
N SER A 36 32.15 -18.24 28.96
CA SER A 36 33.44 -18.92 28.86
C SER A 36 34.50 -18.34 29.82
N VAL A 37 34.47 -17.04 30.11
CA VAL A 37 35.38 -16.43 31.11
C VAL A 37 34.92 -16.75 32.52
N ARG A 38 33.61 -16.85 32.78
CA ARG A 38 33.06 -17.22 34.08
C ARG A 38 33.16 -18.73 34.39
N GLY A 39 33.37 -19.56 33.34
CA GLY A 39 33.44 -21.03 33.48
C GLY A 39 32.07 -21.68 33.59
N ALA A 40 31.02 -21.04 33.06
CA ALA A 40 29.64 -21.48 33.22
C ALA A 40 29.23 -22.67 32.32
N ALA A 41 29.94 -22.91 31.18
CA ALA A 41 29.53 -23.93 30.22
C ALA A 41 30.23 -25.29 30.43
N ASP A 42 31.53 -25.35 30.76
CA ASP A 42 32.33 -26.61 30.80
C ASP A 42 33.24 -26.68 32.03
N GLY A 43 33.08 -25.85 33.04
CA GLY A 43 33.97 -25.76 34.21
C GLY A 43 35.38 -25.23 33.91
N ILE A 44 35.75 -25.07 32.63
CA ILE A 44 37.05 -24.55 32.21
C ILE A 44 37.00 -23.03 32.00
N ARG A 45 37.70 -22.30 32.81
CA ARG A 45 37.76 -20.82 32.68
C ARG A 45 38.75 -20.41 31.60
N MET A 46 38.26 -19.64 30.63
CA MET A 46 39.11 -19.02 29.61
C MET A 46 39.64 -17.66 30.08
N SER A 47 40.84 -17.29 29.63
CA SER A 47 41.31 -15.91 29.84
C SER A 47 40.46 -14.95 28.97
N CYS A 48 40.22 -13.72 29.49
CA CYS A 48 39.46 -12.70 28.74
C CYS A 48 40.08 -12.38 27.36
N LYS A 49 41.39 -12.56 27.18
CA LYS A 49 42.07 -12.40 25.89
C LYS A 49 41.74 -13.55 24.93
N ALA A 50 41.70 -14.77 25.44
CA ALA A 50 41.36 -15.98 24.63
C ALA A 50 39.88 -15.99 24.21
N ALA A 51 38.97 -15.68 25.16
CA ALA A 51 37.55 -15.58 24.88
C ALA A 51 37.23 -14.48 23.84
N ALA A 52 37.82 -13.28 23.99
CA ALA A 52 37.66 -12.19 23.04
C ALA A 52 38.11 -12.57 21.60
N LYS A 53 39.21 -13.35 21.50
CA LYS A 53 39.70 -13.85 20.21
C LYS A 53 38.80 -14.97 19.62
N LYS A 54 38.36 -15.91 20.47
CA LYS A 54 37.51 -17.05 20.05
C LYS A 54 36.16 -16.58 19.52
N PHE A 55 35.48 -15.68 20.24
CA PHE A 55 34.14 -15.21 19.90
C PHE A 55 34.15 -13.90 19.08
N LYS A 56 35.33 -13.45 18.62
CA LYS A 56 35.51 -12.24 17.80
C LYS A 56 34.82 -10.99 18.38
N VAL A 57 34.91 -10.81 19.71
CA VAL A 57 34.34 -9.65 20.42
C VAL A 57 35.48 -8.72 20.92
N PRO A 58 35.23 -7.39 21.07
CA PRO A 58 36.26 -6.47 21.55
C PRO A 58 36.60 -6.76 22.99
N ARG A 59 37.89 -7.02 23.29
CA ARG A 59 38.39 -7.33 24.62
C ARG A 59 38.02 -6.27 25.67
N SER A 60 38.14 -5.00 25.31
CA SER A 60 37.80 -3.89 26.23
C SER A 60 36.31 -3.86 26.63
N THR A 61 35.43 -4.20 25.66
CA THR A 61 33.98 -4.31 25.91
C THR A 61 33.67 -5.51 26.79
N LEU A 62 34.30 -6.67 26.50
CA LEU A 62 34.16 -7.87 27.33
C LEU A 62 34.62 -7.65 28.77
N GLN A 63 35.80 -7.04 28.98
CA GLN A 63 36.30 -6.71 30.31
C GLN A 63 35.38 -5.78 31.07
N ARG A 64 34.82 -4.76 30.40
CA ARG A 64 33.85 -3.83 31.02
C ARG A 64 32.56 -4.55 31.41
N LYS A 65 32.00 -5.37 30.52
CA LYS A 65 30.77 -6.13 30.83
C LYS A 65 30.95 -7.18 31.92
N LEU A 66 32.15 -7.74 32.07
CA LEU A 66 32.49 -8.64 33.18
C LEU A 66 32.63 -7.93 34.53
N LYS A 67 33.04 -6.67 34.52
CA LYS A 67 33.12 -5.82 35.75
C LYS A 67 31.76 -5.26 36.16
N ASP A 68 30.96 -4.83 35.16
CA ASP A 68 29.61 -4.36 35.40
C ASP A 68 28.74 -5.63 35.50
N SER A 69 28.29 -6.02 36.68
CA SER A 69 27.42 -7.19 36.95
C SER A 69 26.07 -7.15 36.18
N GLY A 70 25.98 -6.41 35.11
CA GLY A 70 24.82 -6.17 34.25
C GLY A 70 24.75 -7.10 33.04
N SER A 71 23.53 -7.29 32.57
CA SER A 71 23.13 -8.09 31.42
C SER A 71 23.97 -7.81 30.17
N ALA A 72 24.09 -8.83 29.32
CA ALA A 72 24.70 -8.74 27.99
C ALA A 72 23.99 -7.74 27.05
N GLU A 73 22.88 -7.14 27.48
CA GLU A 73 22.16 -6.13 26.72
C GLU A 73 23.03 -4.91 26.45
N ASP A 74 23.09 -4.50 25.21
CA ASP A 74 23.80 -3.31 24.79
C ASP A 74 23.18 -2.08 25.45
N ARG A 75 23.95 -1.38 26.31
CA ARG A 75 23.61 -0.02 26.70
C ARG A 75 23.35 0.78 25.44
N LYS A 76 22.10 1.20 25.22
CA LYS A 76 21.77 2.14 24.15
C LYS A 76 22.62 3.40 24.40
N VAL A 77 23.66 3.57 23.58
CA VAL A 77 24.56 4.74 23.67
C VAL A 77 23.80 5.92 23.08
N GLY A 78 23.42 6.86 23.91
CA GLY A 78 22.73 8.08 23.54
C GLY A 78 22.06 8.73 24.76
N PRO A 79 21.67 10.00 24.65
CA PRO A 79 20.86 10.63 25.70
C PRO A 79 19.52 9.91 25.80
N GLU A 80 18.96 9.85 26.99
CA GLU A 80 17.63 9.32 27.22
C GLU A 80 16.57 10.07 26.39
N ALA A 81 15.45 9.38 26.09
CA ALA A 81 14.34 10.02 25.41
C ALA A 81 13.81 11.20 26.25
N VAL A 82 13.62 12.36 25.64
CA VAL A 82 13.19 13.59 26.32
C VAL A 82 11.94 13.43 27.17
N LEU A 83 11.01 12.59 26.73
CA LEU A 83 9.76 12.28 27.46
C LEU A 83 9.90 11.13 28.45
N GLY A 84 11.05 10.44 28.48
CA GLY A 84 11.21 9.17 29.17
C GLY A 84 10.57 8.01 28.42
N ARG A 85 11.01 6.80 28.77
CA ARG A 85 10.57 5.56 28.08
C ARG A 85 9.09 5.29 28.25
N THR A 86 8.57 5.38 29.46
CA THR A 86 7.18 5.08 29.78
C THR A 86 6.19 5.97 29.01
N ASN A 87 6.45 7.27 28.96
CA ASN A 87 5.58 8.20 28.23
C ASN A 87 5.61 7.95 26.72
N GLU A 88 6.79 7.62 26.15
CA GLU A 88 6.88 7.26 24.74
C GLU A 88 6.17 5.95 24.44
N GLU A 89 6.26 4.93 25.28
CA GLU A 89 5.53 3.66 25.16
C GLU A 89 4.00 3.88 25.22
N THR A 90 3.53 4.73 26.12
CA THR A 90 2.10 5.10 26.20
C THR A 90 1.62 5.75 24.89
N LEU A 91 2.40 6.67 24.31
CA LEU A 91 2.06 7.29 23.02
C LEU A 91 2.05 6.28 21.88
N VAL A 92 2.94 5.30 21.88
CA VAL A 92 2.97 4.22 20.90
C VAL A 92 1.71 3.36 21.01
N GLN A 93 1.35 2.92 22.22
CA GLN A 93 0.14 2.12 22.45
C GLN A 93 -1.12 2.89 22.05
N TRP A 94 -1.19 4.17 22.40
CA TRP A 94 -2.29 5.05 21.99
C TRP A 94 -2.41 5.13 20.46
N ALA A 95 -1.30 5.35 19.74
CA ALA A 95 -1.31 5.44 18.27
C ALA A 95 -1.72 4.12 17.61
N LEU A 96 -1.24 2.97 18.13
CA LEU A 96 -1.63 1.65 17.65
C LEU A 96 -3.10 1.35 17.92
N HIS A 97 -3.59 1.71 19.10
CA HIS A 97 -4.99 1.53 19.47
C HIS A 97 -5.92 2.34 18.54
N LEU A 98 -5.63 3.63 18.30
CA LEU A 98 -6.41 4.44 17.36
C LEU A 98 -6.38 3.85 15.95
N SER A 99 -5.23 3.36 15.49
CA SER A 99 -5.12 2.70 14.19
C SER A 99 -5.99 1.44 14.10
N ALA A 100 -6.03 0.63 15.15
CA ALA A 100 -6.86 -0.58 15.22
C ALA A 100 -8.35 -0.25 15.23
N MET A 101 -8.74 0.92 15.78
CA MET A 101 -10.13 1.39 15.75
C MET A 101 -10.55 2.06 14.42
N GLY A 102 -9.64 2.14 13.43
CA GLY A 102 -9.90 2.78 12.14
C GLY A 102 -9.74 4.31 12.13
N PHE A 103 -9.16 4.89 13.19
CA PHE A 103 -8.90 6.33 13.31
C PHE A 103 -7.40 6.62 13.51
N PRO A 104 -6.52 6.26 12.55
CA PRO A 104 -5.08 6.38 12.73
C PRO A 104 -4.67 7.82 13.01
N ALA A 105 -3.86 8.02 14.04
CA ALA A 105 -3.38 9.33 14.42
C ALA A 105 -2.45 9.91 13.35
N THR A 106 -2.69 11.16 12.98
CA THR A 106 -1.78 11.92 12.11
C THR A 106 -0.55 12.38 12.89
N LYS A 107 0.51 12.72 12.16
CA LYS A 107 1.71 13.35 12.76
C LYS A 107 1.36 14.57 13.60
N THR A 108 0.47 15.43 13.12
CA THR A 108 0.05 16.64 13.84
C THR A 108 -0.61 16.28 15.16
N GLN A 109 -1.56 15.34 15.15
CA GLN A 109 -2.23 14.87 16.36
C GLN A 109 -1.26 14.25 17.37
N LEU A 110 -0.27 13.48 16.91
CA LEU A 110 0.78 12.94 17.80
C LEU A 110 1.56 14.07 18.47
N LEU A 111 2.01 15.07 17.71
CA LEU A 111 2.77 16.20 18.26
C LEU A 111 1.93 17.05 19.23
N ASP A 112 0.65 17.21 18.97
CA ASP A 112 -0.28 17.95 19.85
C ASP A 112 -0.59 17.14 21.12
N SER A 113 -0.72 15.82 21.03
CA SER A 113 -0.86 14.92 22.17
C SER A 113 0.35 14.96 23.07
N VAL A 114 1.56 15.02 22.50
CA VAL A 114 2.80 15.22 23.27
C VAL A 114 2.79 16.58 23.96
N ALA A 115 2.39 17.66 23.29
CA ALA A 115 2.31 18.96 23.89
C ALA A 115 1.33 19.00 25.06
N HIS A 116 0.20 18.31 24.92
CA HIS A 116 -0.79 18.17 25.99
C HIS A 116 -0.21 17.37 27.19
N LEU A 117 0.41 16.22 26.92
CA LEU A 117 1.07 15.39 27.93
C LEU A 117 2.14 16.18 28.72
N VAL A 118 2.96 16.95 28.03
CA VAL A 118 4.00 17.79 28.63
C VAL A 118 3.41 18.85 29.57
N ARG A 119 2.38 19.57 29.12
CA ARG A 119 1.72 20.63 29.92
C ARG A 119 1.00 20.04 31.12
N TYR A 120 0.20 19.00 30.92
CA TYR A 120 -0.57 18.37 31.97
C TYR A 120 0.31 17.68 33.02
N GLY A 121 1.34 16.94 32.55
CA GLY A 121 2.31 16.26 33.39
C GLY A 121 3.38 17.18 33.98
N LYS A 122 3.40 18.47 33.66
CA LYS A 122 4.44 19.45 34.06
C LYS A 122 5.86 18.93 33.78
N ILE A 123 6.05 18.26 32.65
CA ILE A 123 7.31 17.61 32.26
C ILE A 123 8.25 18.70 31.75
N ASN A 124 9.44 18.80 32.33
CA ASN A 124 10.44 19.75 31.83
C ASN A 124 11.09 19.24 30.55
N VAL A 125 10.86 19.92 29.44
CA VAL A 125 11.31 19.53 28.08
C VAL A 125 11.90 20.72 27.33
N PRO A 126 12.90 20.53 26.47
CA PRO A 126 13.49 21.60 25.66
C PRO A 126 12.64 21.93 24.40
N PHE A 127 11.32 21.74 24.44
CA PHE A 127 10.45 22.01 23.30
C PHE A 127 9.96 23.46 23.33
N LYS A 128 10.02 24.11 22.15
CA LYS A 128 9.41 25.45 22.02
C LYS A 128 7.90 25.33 22.16
N ASN A 129 7.31 26.07 23.09
CA ASN A 129 5.87 26.03 23.42
C ASN A 129 5.39 24.61 23.79
N ASP A 130 6.22 23.83 24.46
CA ASP A 130 5.95 22.44 24.89
C ASP A 130 5.67 21.44 23.75
N ARG A 131 5.73 21.88 22.52
CA ARG A 131 5.41 21.08 21.34
C ARG A 131 6.68 20.58 20.65
N PRO A 132 6.85 19.24 20.44
CA PRO A 132 8.05 18.71 19.81
C PRO A 132 8.13 19.08 18.33
N GLY A 133 9.35 19.24 17.85
CA GLY A 133 9.63 19.57 16.46
C GLY A 133 9.98 18.35 15.60
N ARG A 134 10.28 18.62 14.32
CA ARG A 134 10.61 17.60 13.31
C ARG A 134 11.75 16.65 13.73
N LYS A 135 12.78 17.15 14.40
CA LYS A 135 13.94 16.34 14.85
C LYS A 135 13.54 15.31 15.90
N TRP A 136 12.70 15.72 16.86
CA TRP A 136 12.18 14.79 17.88
C TRP A 136 11.31 13.70 17.23
N TYR A 137 10.39 14.08 16.36
CA TYR A 137 9.52 13.14 15.64
C TYR A 137 10.31 12.07 14.88
N ALA A 138 11.31 12.49 14.08
CA ALA A 138 12.16 11.55 13.37
C ALA A 138 12.94 10.60 14.31
N SER A 139 13.38 11.10 15.48
CA SER A 139 14.05 10.29 16.50
C SER A 139 13.06 9.35 17.22
N PHE A 140 11.83 9.79 17.45
CA PHE A 140 10.75 8.97 18.03
C PHE A 140 10.45 7.75 17.15
N LEU A 141 10.22 7.94 15.85
CA LEU A 141 10.01 6.82 14.92
C LEU A 141 11.21 5.87 14.85
N LYS A 142 12.45 6.37 14.96
CA LYS A 142 13.65 5.50 15.02
C LYS A 142 13.72 4.66 16.30
N ARG A 143 13.23 5.19 17.42
CA ARG A 143 13.18 4.44 18.69
C ARG A 143 12.04 3.42 18.72
N HIS A 144 10.96 3.70 17.96
CA HIS A 144 9.76 2.88 17.91
C HIS A 144 9.47 2.37 16.48
N PRO A 145 10.27 1.41 15.97
CA PRO A 145 10.17 0.93 14.58
C PRO A 145 8.86 0.19 14.27
N ILE A 146 8.05 -0.10 15.28
CA ILE A 146 6.69 -0.62 15.12
C ILE A 146 5.74 0.42 14.46
N LEU A 147 6.06 1.72 14.56
CA LEU A 147 5.31 2.79 13.93
C LEU A 147 5.98 3.21 12.62
N ALA A 148 5.18 3.41 11.58
CA ALA A 148 5.62 3.97 10.30
C ALA A 148 4.55 4.93 9.75
N GLU A 149 4.99 5.98 9.05
CA GLU A 149 4.07 6.82 8.28
C GLU A 149 3.52 6.01 7.11
N ARG A 150 2.19 6.03 6.93
CA ARG A 150 1.47 5.40 5.82
C ARG A 150 0.40 6.35 5.32
N THR A 151 0.11 6.31 4.03
CA THR A 151 -1.05 6.98 3.47
C THR A 151 -2.29 6.20 3.85
N SER A 152 -3.23 6.83 4.57
CA SER A 152 -4.50 6.21 4.91
C SER A 152 -5.42 6.17 3.71
N GLN A 153 -6.14 5.06 3.53
CA GLN A 153 -7.23 4.95 2.57
C GLN A 153 -8.55 5.18 3.32
N ASN A 154 -9.45 5.93 2.68
CA ASN A 154 -10.79 6.14 3.24
C ASN A 154 -11.61 4.86 3.09
N LEU A 155 -11.92 4.21 4.20
CA LEU A 155 -12.85 3.09 4.24
C LEU A 155 -14.18 3.54 4.84
N THR A 156 -15.28 3.12 4.22
CA THR A 156 -16.60 3.28 4.84
C THR A 156 -16.67 2.39 6.09
N ARG A 157 -17.52 2.76 7.04
CA ARG A 157 -17.69 1.99 8.29
C ARG A 157 -18.07 0.53 8.02
N SER A 158 -18.89 0.27 7.01
CA SER A 158 -19.26 -1.09 6.60
C SER A 158 -18.07 -1.91 6.09
N ARG A 159 -17.14 -1.30 5.35
CA ARG A 159 -15.91 -1.97 4.89
C ARG A 159 -14.91 -2.19 6.02
N ALA A 160 -14.81 -1.26 6.96
CA ALA A 160 -13.92 -1.38 8.11
C ALA A 160 -14.38 -2.44 9.13
N ASN A 161 -15.67 -2.80 9.12
CA ASN A 161 -16.25 -3.78 10.05
C ASN A 161 -16.11 -5.23 9.56
N VAL A 162 -15.59 -5.50 8.37
CA VAL A 162 -15.36 -6.87 7.89
C VAL A 162 -14.27 -7.52 8.73
N THR A 163 -14.60 -8.57 9.45
CA THR A 163 -13.67 -9.30 10.30
C THR A 163 -13.06 -10.50 9.58
N LYS A 164 -11.96 -11.02 10.12
CA LYS A 164 -11.36 -12.26 9.64
C LYS A 164 -12.33 -13.45 9.75
N GLU A 165 -13.12 -13.45 10.80
CA GLU A 165 -14.15 -14.48 11.09
C GLU A 165 -15.24 -14.48 10.02
N ASP A 166 -15.68 -13.30 9.56
CA ASP A 166 -16.66 -13.17 8.47
C ASP A 166 -16.12 -13.77 7.17
N LEU A 167 -14.85 -13.49 6.83
CA LEU A 167 -14.20 -14.04 5.64
C LEU A 167 -14.01 -15.55 5.73
N ILE A 168 -13.67 -16.10 6.89
CA ILE A 168 -13.58 -17.54 7.11
C ILE A 168 -14.96 -18.19 6.94
N GLN A 169 -16.01 -17.61 7.53
CA GLN A 169 -17.37 -18.13 7.37
C GLN A 169 -17.84 -18.07 5.92
N TRP A 170 -17.52 -17.00 5.20
CA TRP A 170 -17.81 -16.90 3.79
C TRP A 170 -17.07 -18.00 2.98
N SER A 171 -15.78 -18.20 3.23
CA SER A 171 -15.01 -19.24 2.54
C SER A 171 -15.56 -20.65 2.78
N VAL A 172 -15.97 -20.95 4.01
CA VAL A 172 -16.62 -22.24 4.36
C VAL A 172 -17.95 -22.40 3.62
N LYS A 173 -18.76 -21.34 3.51
CA LYS A 173 -20.03 -21.38 2.74
C LYS A 173 -19.76 -21.67 1.26
N VAL A 174 -18.77 -20.97 0.66
CA VAL A 174 -18.38 -21.19 -0.74
C VAL A 174 -17.86 -22.61 -0.94
N GLU A 175 -16.98 -23.08 -0.06
CA GLU A 175 -16.44 -24.45 -0.12
C GLU A 175 -17.57 -25.50 -0.03
N THR A 176 -18.49 -25.35 0.91
CA THR A 176 -19.64 -26.24 1.09
C THR A 176 -20.53 -26.24 -0.15
N TYR A 177 -20.78 -25.05 -0.71
CA TYR A 177 -21.55 -24.90 -1.95
C TYR A 177 -20.90 -25.61 -3.14
N LEU A 178 -19.60 -25.41 -3.35
CA LEU A 178 -18.85 -26.03 -4.42
C LEU A 178 -18.77 -27.55 -4.28
N LYS A 179 -18.59 -28.06 -3.06
CA LYS A 179 -18.62 -29.51 -2.79
C LYS A 179 -19.98 -30.13 -3.10
N ARG A 180 -21.07 -29.44 -2.74
CA ARG A 180 -22.43 -29.92 -3.03
C ARG A 180 -22.73 -30.03 -4.52
N LYS A 181 -22.14 -29.11 -5.33
CA LYS A 181 -22.27 -29.09 -6.79
C LYS A 181 -21.19 -29.90 -7.54
N ASP A 182 -20.30 -30.57 -6.84
CA ASP A 182 -19.12 -31.28 -7.41
C ASP A 182 -18.16 -30.35 -8.21
N LEU A 183 -18.09 -29.07 -7.83
CA LEU A 183 -17.26 -28.05 -8.49
C LEU A 183 -15.98 -27.72 -7.71
N PHE A 184 -15.80 -28.26 -6.49
CA PHE A 184 -14.70 -27.88 -5.60
C PHE A 184 -13.31 -28.11 -6.22
N ASN A 185 -13.15 -29.17 -7.01
CA ASN A 185 -11.87 -29.49 -7.67
C ASN A 185 -11.46 -28.47 -8.72
N ILE A 186 -12.39 -27.63 -9.22
CA ILE A 186 -12.09 -26.56 -10.18
C ILE A 186 -11.15 -25.51 -9.57
N LEU A 187 -11.21 -25.29 -8.27
CA LEU A 187 -10.28 -24.36 -7.57
C LEU A 187 -8.81 -24.72 -7.72
N LYS A 188 -8.51 -25.97 -8.12
CA LYS A 188 -7.11 -26.43 -8.37
C LYS A 188 -6.65 -26.19 -9.80
N ASP A 189 -7.57 -25.76 -10.68
CA ASP A 189 -7.28 -25.48 -12.09
C ASP A 189 -7.35 -23.97 -12.32
N PRO A 190 -6.19 -23.25 -12.32
CA PRO A 190 -6.17 -21.80 -12.43
C PRO A 190 -6.74 -21.29 -13.76
N THR A 191 -6.81 -22.11 -14.81
CA THR A 191 -7.39 -21.73 -16.10
C THR A 191 -8.90 -21.58 -16.05
N ARG A 192 -9.55 -22.17 -15.03
CA ARG A 192 -11.01 -22.25 -14.85
C ARG A 192 -11.54 -21.37 -13.73
N VAL A 193 -10.68 -20.62 -13.04
CA VAL A 193 -11.05 -19.71 -11.95
C VAL A 193 -10.87 -18.29 -12.44
N PHE A 194 -11.98 -17.58 -12.60
CA PHE A 194 -12.03 -16.22 -13.12
C PHE A 194 -12.42 -15.21 -12.05
N ASN A 195 -11.95 -14.01 -12.22
CA ASN A 195 -12.41 -12.84 -11.50
C ASN A 195 -12.57 -11.66 -12.47
N ALA A 196 -13.58 -10.84 -12.26
CA ALA A 196 -13.73 -9.57 -12.96
C ALA A 196 -14.30 -8.51 -12.02
N ASP A 197 -14.03 -7.26 -12.36
CA ASP A 197 -14.54 -6.10 -11.64
C ASP A 197 -14.49 -4.84 -12.50
N GLU A 198 -15.23 -3.79 -12.10
CA GLU A 198 -15.25 -2.51 -12.78
C GLU A 198 -14.37 -1.48 -12.07
N PHE A 199 -13.74 -0.66 -12.87
CA PHE A 199 -13.06 0.53 -12.39
C PHE A 199 -13.32 1.74 -13.27
N ALA A 200 -13.20 2.92 -12.67
CA ALA A 200 -13.35 4.18 -13.38
C ALA A 200 -11.99 4.78 -13.72
N LEU A 201 -11.81 5.17 -14.98
CA LEU A 201 -10.69 5.95 -15.48
C LEU A 201 -11.13 7.40 -15.67
N PHE A 202 -10.66 8.29 -14.84
CA PHE A 202 -11.00 9.71 -14.91
C PHE A 202 -10.21 10.38 -16.03
N LEU A 203 -10.89 11.14 -16.90
CA LEU A 203 -10.25 11.93 -17.96
C LEU A 203 -9.48 13.12 -17.41
N SER A 204 -9.78 13.51 -16.19
CA SER A 204 -9.09 14.56 -15.44
C SER A 204 -8.60 14.03 -14.09
N PRO A 205 -7.59 13.13 -14.07
CA PRO A 205 -7.07 12.61 -12.81
C PRO A 205 -6.44 13.73 -11.99
N LYS A 206 -6.62 13.66 -10.67
CA LYS A 206 -6.05 14.65 -9.74
C LYS A 206 -4.52 14.68 -9.90
N PRO A 207 -3.92 15.87 -10.08
CA PRO A 207 -2.47 15.99 -10.14
C PRO A 207 -1.85 15.54 -8.82
N GLY A 208 -0.66 14.93 -8.91
CA GLY A 208 0.15 14.61 -7.75
C GLY A 208 0.84 15.85 -7.17
N CYS A 209 1.95 15.65 -6.46
CA CYS A 209 2.83 16.73 -6.03
C CYS A 209 3.46 17.42 -7.24
N VAL A 210 3.37 18.74 -7.29
CA VAL A 210 3.96 19.56 -8.37
C VAL A 210 5.04 20.48 -7.80
N LEU A 211 5.95 20.88 -8.66
CA LEU A 211 6.95 21.89 -8.32
C LEU A 211 6.36 23.28 -8.51
N ALA A 212 6.47 24.11 -7.49
CA ALA A 212 6.02 25.48 -7.51
C ALA A 212 7.05 26.39 -6.80
N LYS A 213 6.92 27.69 -6.95
CA LYS A 213 7.78 28.65 -6.25
C LYS A 213 7.63 28.48 -4.74
N LYS A 214 8.77 28.44 -4.04
CA LYS A 214 8.78 28.34 -2.58
C LYS A 214 8.04 29.51 -1.95
N GLY A 215 6.99 29.21 -1.20
CA GLY A 215 6.14 30.20 -0.54
C GLY A 215 4.77 30.40 -1.18
N ASP A 216 4.51 29.88 -2.37
CA ASP A 216 3.19 29.90 -2.97
C ASP A 216 2.22 29.07 -2.09
N LYS A 217 1.11 29.71 -1.71
CA LYS A 217 0.09 29.06 -0.88
C LYS A 217 -0.89 28.24 -1.70
N ASN A 218 -1.18 28.68 -2.91
CA ASN A 218 -2.15 28.05 -3.81
C ASN A 218 -1.46 27.78 -5.15
N VAL A 219 -1.40 26.53 -5.51
CA VAL A 219 -0.89 26.08 -6.81
C VAL A 219 -2.04 25.42 -7.54
N TYR A 220 -2.43 25.99 -8.66
CA TYR A 220 -3.55 25.52 -9.47
C TYR A 220 -3.02 24.77 -10.70
N SER A 221 -3.59 23.63 -10.99
CA SER A 221 -3.47 22.97 -12.28
C SER A 221 -4.74 23.28 -13.07
N VAL A 222 -4.58 23.90 -14.23
CA VAL A 222 -5.72 24.18 -15.10
C VAL A 222 -6.14 22.86 -15.75
N VAL A 223 -7.41 22.51 -15.58
CA VAL A 223 -8.02 21.32 -16.17
C VAL A 223 -9.06 21.78 -17.19
N ASN A 224 -8.85 21.40 -18.44
CA ASN A 224 -9.82 21.65 -19.51
C ASN A 224 -10.77 20.44 -19.55
N GLY A 225 -12.03 20.63 -19.17
CA GLY A 225 -13.06 19.58 -19.15
C GLY A 225 -13.68 19.31 -17.78
N ASP A 226 -14.69 18.44 -17.73
CA ASP A 226 -15.36 18.05 -16.49
C ASP A 226 -14.43 17.13 -15.66
N GLU A 227 -14.10 17.55 -14.44
CA GLU A 227 -13.30 16.75 -13.49
C GLU A 227 -13.96 15.40 -13.13
N LYS A 228 -15.25 15.26 -13.36
CA LYS A 228 -16.02 14.05 -13.03
C LYS A 228 -16.19 13.10 -14.23
N GLU A 229 -15.80 13.54 -15.42
CA GLU A 229 -15.91 12.67 -16.61
C GLU A 229 -14.97 11.48 -16.47
N ASN A 230 -15.54 10.29 -16.63
CA ASN A 230 -14.82 9.03 -16.53
C ASN A 230 -15.26 8.03 -17.59
N LEU A 231 -14.46 7.00 -17.79
CA LEU A 231 -14.78 5.80 -18.51
C LEU A 231 -14.92 4.66 -17.51
N THR A 232 -16.02 3.95 -17.52
CA THR A 232 -16.15 2.70 -16.78
C THR A 232 -15.59 1.57 -17.61
N VAL A 233 -14.62 0.86 -17.07
CA VAL A 233 -13.99 -0.29 -17.72
C VAL A 233 -14.20 -1.51 -16.83
N MET A 234 -14.74 -2.60 -17.41
CA MET A 234 -14.76 -3.91 -16.79
C MET A 234 -13.57 -4.72 -17.29
N MET A 235 -12.77 -5.23 -16.43
CA MET A 235 -11.68 -6.14 -16.73
C MET A 235 -11.80 -7.42 -15.94
N GLY A 236 -11.43 -8.50 -16.57
CA GLY A 236 -11.42 -9.81 -15.95
C GLY A 236 -10.32 -10.69 -16.50
N GLY A 237 -10.07 -11.77 -15.82
CA GLY A 237 -9.11 -12.78 -16.24
C GLY A 237 -9.18 -14.00 -15.35
N ASN A 238 -8.43 -15.03 -15.72
CA ASN A 238 -8.34 -16.23 -14.93
C ASN A 238 -7.08 -16.25 -14.05
N ALA A 239 -7.04 -17.16 -13.10
CA ALA A 239 -5.92 -17.29 -12.17
C ALA A 239 -4.61 -17.77 -12.83
N SER A 240 -4.62 -18.16 -14.10
CA SER A 240 -3.41 -18.44 -14.88
C SER A 240 -2.85 -17.22 -15.60
N GLY A 241 -3.52 -16.05 -15.52
CA GLY A 241 -3.09 -14.80 -16.12
C GLY A 241 -3.65 -14.48 -17.49
N ALA A 242 -4.56 -15.31 -18.05
CA ALA A 242 -5.23 -14.98 -19.30
C ALA A 242 -6.34 -13.96 -19.04
N LEU A 243 -6.37 -12.89 -19.85
CA LEU A 243 -7.35 -11.81 -19.73
C LEU A 243 -8.55 -12.05 -20.62
N LEU A 244 -9.72 -11.69 -20.12
CA LEU A 244 -10.95 -11.57 -20.91
C LEU A 244 -10.92 -10.27 -21.73
N PRO A 245 -11.66 -10.17 -22.85
CA PRO A 245 -11.80 -8.92 -23.58
C PRO A 245 -12.30 -7.81 -22.65
N PRO A 246 -11.59 -6.68 -22.50
CA PRO A 246 -12.05 -5.58 -21.68
C PRO A 246 -13.33 -4.96 -22.24
N LEU A 247 -14.26 -4.58 -21.36
CA LEU A 247 -15.50 -3.89 -21.75
C LEU A 247 -15.43 -2.44 -21.30
N VAL A 248 -15.62 -1.50 -22.24
CA VAL A 248 -15.77 -0.07 -21.94
C VAL A 248 -17.23 0.34 -22.01
N VAL A 249 -17.77 0.90 -20.94
CA VAL A 249 -19.16 1.37 -20.90
C VAL A 249 -19.21 2.88 -21.11
N PHE A 250 -19.92 3.29 -22.14
CA PHE A 250 -20.09 4.70 -22.50
C PHE A 250 -21.46 5.23 -22.06
N GLN A 251 -21.49 6.49 -21.69
CA GLN A 251 -22.71 7.22 -21.38
C GLN A 251 -23.35 7.77 -22.68
N TYR A 252 -23.94 6.88 -23.47
CA TYR A 252 -24.63 7.24 -24.70
C TYR A 252 -25.87 6.39 -24.90
N GLN A 253 -26.90 6.96 -25.53
CA GLN A 253 -28.01 6.16 -26.07
C GLN A 253 -27.57 5.39 -27.34
N ARG A 254 -26.74 6.03 -28.18
CA ARG A 254 -26.05 5.42 -29.29
C ARG A 254 -24.60 5.88 -29.29
N VAL A 255 -23.67 4.95 -29.27
CA VAL A 255 -22.22 5.25 -29.34
C VAL A 255 -21.90 5.81 -30.73
N PRO A 256 -21.32 7.01 -30.86
CA PRO A 256 -20.91 7.55 -32.16
C PRO A 256 -19.85 6.68 -32.83
N ASP A 257 -19.93 6.56 -34.14
CA ASP A 257 -18.99 5.73 -34.93
C ASP A 257 -17.53 6.15 -34.73
N SER A 258 -17.30 7.45 -34.54
CA SER A 258 -15.96 7.97 -34.25
C SER A 258 -15.37 7.42 -32.93
N ILE A 259 -16.21 7.17 -31.94
CA ILE A 259 -15.81 6.54 -30.67
C ILE A 259 -15.67 5.03 -30.87
N ALA A 260 -16.65 4.39 -31.50
CA ALA A 260 -16.63 2.95 -31.76
C ALA A 260 -15.35 2.55 -32.51
N ASN A 261 -15.01 3.29 -33.58
CA ASN A 261 -13.80 3.05 -34.38
C ASN A 261 -12.47 3.41 -33.63
N SER A 262 -12.53 4.00 -32.45
CA SER A 262 -11.34 4.29 -31.63
C SER A 262 -11.05 3.22 -30.59
N VAL A 263 -12.01 2.36 -30.30
CA VAL A 263 -11.86 1.24 -29.38
C VAL A 263 -11.07 0.13 -30.06
N PRO A 264 -10.11 -0.51 -29.37
CA PRO A 264 -9.40 -1.66 -29.92
C PRO A 264 -10.34 -2.78 -30.36
N ASP A 265 -9.96 -3.52 -31.41
CA ASP A 265 -10.80 -4.57 -31.99
C ASP A 265 -11.07 -5.74 -31.03
N ASP A 266 -10.17 -5.96 -30.06
CA ASP A 266 -10.26 -7.00 -29.03
C ASP A 266 -11.04 -6.54 -27.78
N TRP A 267 -11.47 -5.27 -27.74
CA TRP A 267 -12.27 -4.72 -26.64
C TRP A 267 -13.77 -4.71 -26.99
N VAL A 268 -14.59 -4.68 -25.96
CA VAL A 268 -16.04 -4.67 -26.08
C VAL A 268 -16.59 -3.30 -25.75
N ILE A 269 -17.58 -2.87 -26.52
CA ILE A 269 -18.27 -1.60 -26.34
C ILE A 269 -19.62 -1.87 -25.68
N GLY A 270 -19.81 -1.32 -24.48
CA GLY A 270 -21.08 -1.25 -23.78
C GLY A 270 -21.62 0.17 -23.73
N ARG A 271 -22.92 0.30 -23.48
CA ARG A 271 -23.59 1.59 -23.31
C ARG A 271 -24.64 1.56 -22.22
N SER A 272 -24.73 2.63 -21.46
CA SER A 272 -25.81 2.87 -20.53
C SER A 272 -26.10 4.37 -20.39
N GLU A 273 -27.27 4.74 -19.93
CA GLU A 273 -27.63 6.16 -19.72
C GLU A 273 -26.72 6.86 -18.70
N SER A 274 -26.26 6.13 -17.69
CA SER A 274 -25.38 6.65 -16.64
C SER A 274 -23.90 6.50 -16.95
N GLY A 275 -23.50 5.70 -17.94
CA GLY A 275 -22.11 5.30 -18.17
C GLY A 275 -21.58 4.26 -17.19
N TRP A 276 -22.42 3.72 -16.31
CA TRP A 276 -22.08 2.67 -15.36
C TRP A 276 -22.59 1.31 -15.83
N MET A 277 -22.03 0.24 -15.25
CA MET A 277 -22.50 -1.12 -15.49
C MET A 277 -23.98 -1.27 -15.09
N THR A 278 -24.72 -1.97 -15.94
CA THR A 278 -26.12 -2.34 -15.70
C THR A 278 -26.34 -3.82 -15.98
N CYS A 279 -27.44 -4.40 -15.46
CA CYS A 279 -27.76 -5.80 -15.72
C CYS A 279 -27.80 -6.17 -17.21
N PRO A 280 -28.42 -5.37 -18.12
CA PRO A 280 -28.39 -5.67 -19.56
C PRO A 280 -26.98 -5.64 -20.13
N VAL A 281 -26.14 -4.64 -19.75
CA VAL A 281 -24.75 -4.55 -20.24
C VAL A 281 -23.93 -5.74 -19.80
N PHE A 282 -24.09 -6.16 -18.55
CA PHE A 282 -23.42 -7.36 -18.03
C PHE A 282 -23.86 -8.63 -18.75
N TYR A 283 -25.16 -8.77 -18.96
CA TYR A 283 -25.72 -9.90 -19.75
C TYR A 283 -25.11 -9.96 -21.15
N GLU A 284 -25.15 -8.85 -21.90
CA GLU A 284 -24.57 -8.75 -23.25
C GLU A 284 -23.07 -9.05 -23.25
N TYR A 285 -22.34 -8.61 -22.25
CA TYR A 285 -20.91 -8.91 -22.10
C TYR A 285 -20.66 -10.41 -21.92
N ILE A 286 -21.42 -11.07 -21.05
CA ILE A 286 -21.29 -12.53 -20.88
C ILE A 286 -21.64 -13.25 -22.17
N ALA A 287 -22.79 -12.91 -22.79
CA ALA A 287 -23.29 -13.60 -23.98
C ALA A 287 -22.38 -13.44 -25.20
N ASN A 288 -21.94 -12.21 -25.47
CA ASN A 288 -21.30 -11.85 -26.72
C ASN A 288 -19.77 -11.83 -26.65
N SER A 289 -19.19 -11.92 -25.44
CA SER A 289 -17.74 -11.81 -25.26
C SER A 289 -17.16 -12.93 -24.40
N VAL A 290 -17.65 -13.12 -23.18
CA VAL A 290 -17.08 -14.12 -22.26
C VAL A 290 -17.30 -15.53 -22.76
N VAL A 291 -18.54 -15.86 -23.16
CA VAL A 291 -18.88 -17.19 -23.66
C VAL A 291 -18.09 -17.53 -24.93
N PRO A 292 -18.05 -16.69 -25.98
CA PRO A 292 -17.25 -16.93 -27.18
C PRO A 292 -15.74 -17.01 -26.88
N TRP A 293 -15.25 -16.19 -25.95
CA TRP A 293 -13.84 -16.23 -25.55
C TRP A 293 -13.47 -17.55 -24.87
N LEU A 294 -14.35 -18.08 -23.99
CA LEU A 294 -14.15 -19.39 -23.37
C LEU A 294 -14.09 -20.52 -24.41
N GLU A 295 -14.92 -20.42 -25.48
CA GLU A 295 -14.93 -21.38 -26.59
C GLU A 295 -13.66 -21.29 -27.44
N THR A 296 -13.31 -20.10 -27.87
CA THR A 296 -12.12 -19.83 -28.69
C THR A 296 -10.84 -20.31 -28.01
N ASN A 297 -10.72 -20.05 -26.70
CA ASN A 297 -9.58 -20.46 -25.91
C ASN A 297 -9.67 -21.89 -25.38
N LYS A 298 -10.72 -22.64 -25.75
CA LYS A 298 -10.95 -24.05 -25.38
C LYS A 298 -10.91 -24.28 -23.88
N ILE A 299 -11.44 -23.33 -23.10
CA ILE A 299 -11.47 -23.44 -21.65
C ILE A 299 -12.49 -24.53 -21.26
N LYS A 300 -12.04 -25.49 -20.46
CA LYS A 300 -12.89 -26.58 -19.97
C LYS A 300 -13.98 -26.03 -19.04
N ARG A 301 -15.23 -26.35 -19.33
CA ARG A 301 -16.39 -25.99 -18.49
C ARG A 301 -16.70 -27.10 -17.49
N PRO A 302 -17.35 -26.82 -16.35
CA PRO A 302 -17.73 -25.51 -15.87
C PRO A 302 -16.53 -24.69 -15.38
N VAL A 303 -16.68 -23.36 -15.35
CA VAL A 303 -15.72 -22.39 -14.80
C VAL A 303 -16.33 -21.70 -13.57
N LEU A 304 -15.49 -21.24 -12.64
CA LEU A 304 -15.91 -20.42 -11.50
C LEU A 304 -15.64 -18.96 -11.81
N PHE A 305 -16.64 -18.10 -11.67
CA PHE A 305 -16.53 -16.69 -11.97
C PHE A 305 -16.85 -15.87 -10.71
N PHE A 306 -15.80 -15.33 -10.09
CA PHE A 306 -15.90 -14.54 -8.88
C PHE A 306 -16.14 -13.07 -9.23
N LEU A 307 -17.18 -12.48 -8.65
CA LEU A 307 -17.57 -11.08 -8.85
C LEU A 307 -17.86 -10.44 -7.49
N ASP A 308 -17.88 -9.10 -7.46
CA ASP A 308 -18.48 -8.43 -6.33
C ASP A 308 -20.00 -8.72 -6.29
N GLY A 309 -20.62 -8.57 -5.14
CA GLY A 309 -22.06 -8.82 -4.98
C GLY A 309 -22.96 -7.68 -5.48
N HIS A 310 -22.51 -6.89 -6.47
CA HIS A 310 -23.28 -5.77 -6.99
C HIS A 310 -24.52 -6.24 -7.77
N ALA A 311 -25.63 -5.50 -7.63
CA ALA A 311 -26.91 -5.89 -8.21
C ALA A 311 -26.88 -6.01 -9.76
N SER A 312 -25.97 -5.29 -10.43
CA SER A 312 -25.79 -5.38 -11.88
C SER A 312 -25.38 -6.77 -12.36
N HIS A 313 -24.72 -7.57 -11.53
CA HIS A 313 -24.21 -8.90 -11.85
C HIS A 313 -25.17 -10.03 -11.50
N LEU A 314 -26.17 -9.75 -10.65
CA LEU A 314 -27.03 -10.76 -10.04
C LEU A 314 -28.46 -10.78 -10.63
N SER A 315 -28.61 -10.51 -11.92
CA SER A 315 -29.94 -10.65 -12.57
C SER A 315 -30.26 -12.12 -12.85
N LEU A 316 -31.55 -12.45 -12.81
CA LEU A 316 -32.02 -13.80 -13.16
C LEU A 316 -31.52 -14.24 -14.54
N TYR A 317 -31.69 -13.38 -15.55
CA TYR A 317 -31.29 -13.67 -16.93
C TYR A 317 -29.79 -13.91 -17.08
N ALA A 318 -28.94 -13.12 -16.40
CA ALA A 318 -27.50 -13.34 -16.42
C ALA A 318 -27.14 -14.67 -15.73
N SER A 319 -27.84 -15.02 -14.65
CA SER A 319 -27.59 -16.27 -13.92
C SER A 319 -28.01 -17.50 -14.74
N GLU A 320 -29.13 -17.43 -15.45
CA GLU A 320 -29.61 -18.49 -16.37
C GLU A 320 -28.62 -18.69 -17.52
N LEU A 321 -28.24 -17.60 -18.20
CA LEU A 321 -27.25 -17.64 -19.29
C LEU A 321 -25.91 -18.24 -18.81
N CYS A 322 -25.41 -17.84 -17.65
CA CYS A 322 -24.19 -18.38 -17.09
C CYS A 322 -24.32 -19.88 -16.80
N THR A 323 -25.42 -20.31 -16.20
CA THR A 323 -25.68 -21.72 -15.89
C THR A 323 -25.71 -22.57 -17.14
N GLU A 324 -26.44 -22.14 -18.21
CA GLU A 324 -26.54 -22.82 -19.49
C GLU A 324 -25.15 -22.95 -20.17
N ASN A 325 -24.29 -21.99 -19.96
CA ASN A 325 -22.95 -21.98 -20.55
C ASN A 325 -21.86 -22.54 -19.62
N GLY A 326 -22.23 -23.16 -18.49
CA GLY A 326 -21.29 -23.77 -17.55
C GLY A 326 -20.39 -22.74 -16.85
N ILE A 327 -20.93 -21.54 -16.58
CA ILE A 327 -20.28 -20.50 -15.78
C ILE A 327 -20.97 -20.44 -14.43
N GLU A 328 -20.25 -20.75 -13.36
CA GLU A 328 -20.76 -20.68 -12.00
C GLU A 328 -20.39 -19.33 -11.37
N LEU A 329 -21.39 -18.46 -11.17
CA LEU A 329 -21.20 -17.15 -10.56
C LEU A 329 -21.07 -17.28 -9.05
N ILE A 330 -20.02 -16.69 -8.48
CA ILE A 330 -19.75 -16.68 -7.04
C ILE A 330 -19.57 -15.24 -6.58
N ALA A 331 -20.49 -14.80 -5.71
CA ALA A 331 -20.36 -13.48 -5.11
C ALA A 331 -19.28 -13.48 -4.01
N LEU A 332 -18.40 -12.49 -4.06
CA LEU A 332 -17.45 -12.21 -2.99
C LEU A 332 -18.19 -11.71 -1.74
N HIS A 333 -17.52 -11.75 -0.59
CA HIS A 333 -18.12 -11.28 0.65
C HIS A 333 -18.48 -9.78 0.54
N PRO A 334 -19.68 -9.35 0.94
CA PRO A 334 -20.07 -7.94 0.90
C PRO A 334 -19.09 -7.04 1.66
N ASN A 335 -18.84 -5.85 1.13
CA ASN A 335 -17.94 -4.85 1.71
C ASN A 335 -16.47 -5.29 1.88
N SER A 336 -16.06 -6.41 1.29
CA SER A 336 -14.69 -6.93 1.41
C SER A 336 -13.84 -6.69 0.15
N THR A 337 -14.30 -5.94 -0.83
CA THR A 337 -13.64 -5.65 -2.13
C THR A 337 -12.15 -5.32 -1.95
N HIS A 338 -11.83 -4.44 -1.00
CA HIS A 338 -10.46 -4.05 -0.66
C HIS A 338 -9.57 -5.19 -0.11
N LEU A 339 -10.13 -6.33 0.24
CA LEU A 339 -9.44 -7.51 0.76
C LEU A 339 -9.52 -8.72 -0.17
N THR A 340 -10.68 -8.93 -0.80
CA THR A 340 -11.01 -10.18 -1.49
C THR A 340 -11.16 -10.04 -3.00
N GLN A 341 -11.21 -8.80 -3.54
CA GLN A 341 -11.31 -8.58 -4.99
C GLN A 341 -9.92 -8.54 -5.64
N PRO A 342 -9.49 -9.59 -6.36
CA PRO A 342 -8.14 -9.66 -6.92
C PRO A 342 -7.83 -8.51 -7.88
N MET A 343 -8.79 -8.09 -8.70
CA MET A 343 -8.61 -6.99 -9.66
C MET A 343 -8.30 -5.67 -8.95
N ASP A 344 -9.06 -5.32 -7.89
CA ASP A 344 -8.82 -4.10 -7.11
C ASP A 344 -7.50 -4.13 -6.35
N VAL A 345 -7.17 -5.28 -5.75
CA VAL A 345 -6.00 -5.44 -4.88
C VAL A 345 -4.68 -5.43 -5.66
N ALA A 346 -4.65 -6.06 -6.84
CA ALA A 346 -3.41 -6.32 -7.56
C ALA A 346 -3.27 -5.59 -8.90
N VAL A 347 -4.38 -5.32 -9.62
CA VAL A 347 -4.34 -4.86 -11.02
C VAL A 347 -4.70 -3.39 -11.16
N PHE A 348 -5.85 -2.98 -10.64
CA PHE A 348 -6.40 -1.64 -10.92
C PHE A 348 -5.58 -0.48 -10.38
N HIS A 349 -4.81 -0.68 -9.31
CA HIS A 349 -3.95 0.37 -8.80
C HIS A 349 -2.85 0.71 -9.82
N ALA A 350 -2.18 -0.30 -10.33
CA ALA A 350 -1.12 -0.12 -11.32
C ALA A 350 -1.68 0.51 -12.62
N LEU A 351 -2.82 0.02 -13.12
CA LEU A 351 -3.46 0.58 -14.31
C LEU A 351 -3.87 2.04 -14.13
N LYS A 352 -4.43 2.42 -12.98
CA LYS A 352 -4.79 3.82 -12.69
C LYS A 352 -3.58 4.73 -12.60
N ASP A 353 -2.44 4.24 -12.13
CA ASP A 353 -1.20 5.03 -12.08
C ASP A 353 -0.63 5.24 -13.49
N VAL A 354 -0.54 4.19 -14.31
CA VAL A 354 -0.08 4.32 -15.71
C VAL A 354 -1.04 5.21 -16.51
N TRP A 355 -2.35 5.03 -16.35
CA TRP A 355 -3.35 5.91 -16.95
C TRP A 355 -3.14 7.39 -16.61
N LYS A 356 -2.89 7.67 -15.33
CA LYS A 356 -2.63 9.03 -14.88
C LYS A 356 -1.39 9.62 -15.53
N GLU A 357 -0.32 8.85 -15.65
CA GLU A 357 0.90 9.26 -16.34
C GLU A 357 0.63 9.55 -17.82
N SER A 358 -0.06 8.65 -18.53
CA SER A 358 -0.43 8.83 -19.94
C SER A 358 -1.29 10.07 -20.17
N VAL A 359 -2.26 10.35 -19.27
CA VAL A 359 -3.07 11.58 -19.36
C VAL A 359 -2.22 12.84 -19.15
N ILE A 360 -1.27 12.81 -18.23
CA ILE A 360 -0.36 13.94 -17.98
C ILE A 360 0.52 14.19 -19.20
N GLU A 361 1.10 13.15 -19.77
CA GLU A 361 1.95 13.22 -20.97
C GLU A 361 1.17 13.75 -22.16
N TRP A 362 -0.01 13.20 -22.44
CA TRP A 362 -0.89 13.70 -23.48
C TRP A 362 -1.22 15.20 -23.33
N ARG A 363 -1.47 15.66 -22.10
CA ARG A 363 -1.76 17.09 -21.82
C ARG A 363 -0.56 17.99 -22.06
N LEU A 364 0.65 17.53 -21.79
CA LEU A 364 1.88 18.28 -22.07
C LEU A 364 2.08 18.46 -23.58
N GLU A 365 1.82 17.41 -24.35
CA GLU A 365 1.92 17.45 -25.81
C GLU A 365 0.79 18.24 -26.48
N ASN A 366 -0.41 18.24 -25.88
CA ASN A 366 -1.61 18.87 -26.43
C ASN A 366 -2.10 20.04 -25.57
N SER A 367 -1.20 20.91 -25.16
CA SER A 367 -1.50 22.05 -24.30
C SER A 367 -2.70 22.87 -24.82
N GLY A 368 -3.70 23.07 -23.94
CA GLY A 368 -4.92 23.81 -24.27
C GLY A 368 -6.02 23.00 -24.97
N LYS A 369 -5.78 21.72 -25.30
CA LYS A 369 -6.83 20.83 -25.83
C LYS A 369 -7.51 20.06 -24.71
N GLU A 370 -8.78 19.70 -24.92
CA GLU A 370 -9.54 18.85 -24.02
C GLU A 370 -9.32 17.37 -24.38
N LEU A 371 -9.05 16.54 -23.39
CA LEU A 371 -8.97 15.09 -23.55
C LEU A 371 -10.39 14.54 -23.66
N LYS A 372 -10.79 14.18 -24.87
CA LYS A 372 -12.10 13.59 -25.15
C LYS A 372 -12.05 12.07 -25.06
N LYS A 373 -13.20 11.42 -24.82
CA LYS A 373 -13.34 9.95 -24.73
C LYS A 373 -12.72 9.19 -25.90
N ILE A 374 -12.77 9.74 -27.11
CA ILE A 374 -12.15 9.16 -28.32
C ILE A 374 -10.63 8.99 -28.17
N ILE A 375 -9.97 10.04 -27.63
CA ILE A 375 -8.49 10.05 -27.52
C ILE A 375 -8.05 9.16 -26.35
N SER A 376 -8.85 9.15 -25.29
CA SER A 376 -8.56 8.37 -24.07
C SER A 376 -8.57 6.86 -24.31
N VAL A 377 -9.47 6.37 -25.16
CA VAL A 377 -9.55 4.94 -25.47
C VAL A 377 -8.35 4.48 -26.31
N ARG A 378 -7.84 5.33 -27.23
CA ARG A 378 -6.59 5.03 -27.96
C ARG A 378 -5.38 4.91 -27.05
N SER A 379 -5.27 5.77 -26.03
CA SER A 379 -4.18 5.71 -25.08
C SER A 379 -4.23 4.48 -24.16
N LEU A 380 -5.39 3.83 -24.03
CA LEU A 380 -5.53 2.55 -23.32
C LEU A 380 -4.92 1.36 -24.07
N ASN A 381 -4.71 1.48 -25.38
CA ASN A 381 -4.08 0.45 -26.19
C ASN A 381 -2.55 0.36 -25.96
N GLU A 382 -1.95 1.39 -25.35
CA GLU A 382 -0.52 1.46 -25.07
C GLU A 382 -0.21 0.99 -23.63
N LEU A 383 -1.26 0.61 -22.86
CA LEU A 383 -1.19 0.09 -21.49
C LEU A 383 -1.19 -1.45 -21.47
#